data_03153c92754a837a23b458a307e7a838
#
_entry.id   03153c92754a837a23b458a307e7a838
#
_cell.length_a   1.000
_cell.length_b   1.000
_cell.length_c   1.000
_cell.angle_alpha   90.00
_cell.angle_beta   90.00
_cell.angle_gamma   90.00
#
_symmetry.space_group_name_H-M   'P 1'
#
loop_
_entity.id
_entity.type
_entity.pdbx_description
1 polymer ?
#
loop_
_entity_poly.entity_id
_entity_poly.type
_entity_poly.pdbx_seq_one_letter_code
_entity_poly.pdbx_strand_id
1 'polypeptide(L)'
;MRHGELTLPGRDLPPPNQREAAPPRLLPATLRAGLHIVATPIGNLGDMTLRALATLAGADTVLAEDTRVTRRLFAHYGLTTPLEAYHEHNAERVRPAILAKLKEGAKIALVSDAGTPLISDPGFKLVEAALADGIAVTGLPGAS
;
A
#
# COMPACT_ATOMS: atom_id res chain seq x y z
N MET A 1 -27.19 -22.37 -31.75
CA MET A 1 -26.67 -22.12 -31.10
C MET A 1 -26.38 -21.91 -30.76
N ARG A 2 -26.31 -22.10 -30.90
CA ARG A 2 -25.70 -21.91 -30.25
C ARG A 2 -25.78 -21.51 -29.88
N HIS A 3 -26.23 -21.72 -29.82
CA HIS A 3 -25.82 -21.38 -29.24
C HIS A 3 -25.74 -21.18 -28.70
N GLY A 4 -26.27 -21.03 -29.32
CA GLY A 4 -26.03 -20.68 -28.60
C GLY A 4 -25.88 -20.86 -28.13
N GLU A 5 -25.83 -20.90 -28.59
CA GLU A 5 -25.42 -21.06 -27.91
C GLU A 5 -25.27 -21.00 -26.93
N LEU A 6 -25.60 -21.02 -27.15
CA LEU A 6 -25.40 -21.18 -25.73
C LEU A 6 -23.94 -21.18 -25.37
N THR A 7 -23.52 -20.08 -24.73
CA THR A 7 -22.14 -19.95 -24.30
C THR A 7 -21.98 -20.59 -22.92
N LEU A 8 -21.11 -21.57 -22.81
CA LEU A 8 -20.78 -22.15 -21.54
C LEU A 8 -19.85 -21.17 -20.79
N PRO A 9 -20.02 -21.01 -19.49
CA PRO A 9 -19.17 -20.08 -18.73
C PRO A 9 -17.68 -20.28 -18.92
N GLY A 10 -17.24 -21.51 -19.08
CA GLY A 10 -15.81 -21.78 -19.26
C GLY A 10 -15.24 -21.36 -20.60
N ARG A 11 -16.10 -21.07 -21.57
CA ARG A 11 -15.63 -20.69 -22.92
C ARG A 11 -15.02 -19.31 -22.96
N ASP A 12 -15.41 -18.45 -22.07
CA ASP A 12 -14.94 -17.08 -22.07
C ASP A 12 -13.63 -16.92 -21.30
N LEU A 13 -13.13 -18.00 -20.74
CA LEU A 13 -11.88 -17.96 -20.01
C LEU A 13 -10.70 -18.13 -20.97
N PRO A 14 -9.62 -17.39 -20.75
CA PRO A 14 -8.41 -17.60 -21.54
C PRO A 14 -7.85 -19.01 -21.31
N PRO A 15 -6.98 -19.49 -22.20
CA PRO A 15 -6.32 -20.77 -21.99
C PRO A 15 -5.57 -20.81 -20.65
N PRO A 16 -5.36 -21.99 -20.07
CA PRO A 16 -4.73 -22.08 -18.75
C PRO A 16 -3.41 -21.32 -18.61
N ASN A 17 -2.56 -21.38 -19.65
CA ASN A 17 -1.27 -20.67 -19.60
C ASN A 17 -1.48 -19.15 -19.53
N GLN A 18 -2.49 -18.61 -20.18
CA GLN A 18 -2.77 -17.19 -20.14
C GLN A 18 -3.40 -16.80 -18.82
N ARG A 19 -4.22 -17.66 -18.23
CA ARG A 19 -4.80 -17.40 -16.92
C ARG A 19 -3.72 -17.36 -15.85
N GLU A 20 -2.75 -18.23 -15.94
CA GLU A 20 -1.66 -18.26 -14.99
C GLU A 20 -0.76 -17.04 -15.12
N ALA A 21 -0.61 -16.52 -16.33
CA ALA A 21 0.21 -15.35 -16.58
C ALA A 21 -0.49 -14.05 -16.20
N ALA A 22 -1.82 -14.07 -16.09
CA ALA A 22 -2.57 -12.87 -15.72
C ALA A 22 -2.30 -12.52 -14.26
N PRO A 23 -2.08 -11.23 -13.96
CA PRO A 23 -1.88 -10.84 -12.57
C PRO A 23 -3.16 -11.08 -11.76
N PRO A 24 -3.02 -11.43 -10.48
CA PRO A 24 -4.20 -11.60 -9.64
C PRO A 24 -4.96 -10.28 -9.55
N ARG A 25 -6.26 -10.41 -9.44
CA ARG A 25 -7.11 -9.24 -9.26
C ARG A 25 -6.96 -8.75 -7.84
N LEU A 26 -6.51 -7.52 -7.69
CA LEU A 26 -6.35 -6.92 -6.38
C LEU A 26 -7.62 -6.20 -5.98
N LEU A 27 -8.12 -6.56 -4.80
CA LEU A 27 -9.25 -5.85 -4.21
C LEU A 27 -8.69 -4.98 -3.09
N PRO A 28 -9.02 -3.68 -3.09
CA PRO A 28 -8.57 -2.82 -2.02
C PRO A 28 -9.11 -3.29 -0.67
N ALA A 29 -8.28 -3.25 0.35
CA ALA A 29 -8.72 -3.56 1.69
C ALA A 29 -9.63 -2.43 2.21
N THR A 30 -10.59 -2.80 3.04
CA THR A 30 -11.37 -1.82 3.79
C THR A 30 -10.55 -1.50 5.03
N LEU A 31 -9.93 -0.33 5.04
CA LEU A 31 -9.03 0.04 6.11
C LEU A 31 -9.72 0.86 7.18
N ARG A 32 -9.24 0.73 8.39
CA ARG A 32 -9.63 1.62 9.48
C ARG A 32 -8.92 2.95 9.30
N ALA A 33 -9.55 4.02 9.75
CA ALA A 33 -8.88 5.32 9.76
C ALA A 33 -7.58 5.21 10.56
N GLY A 34 -6.53 5.86 10.09
CA GLY A 34 -5.26 5.87 10.78
C GLY A 34 -4.07 5.66 9.88
N LEU A 35 -2.94 5.43 10.51
CA LEU A 35 -1.65 5.25 9.85
C LEU A 35 -1.34 3.75 9.75
N HIS A 36 -1.05 3.29 8.55
CA HIS A 36 -0.76 1.88 8.28
C HIS A 36 0.67 1.74 7.78
N ILE A 37 1.50 1.05 8.55
CA ILE A 37 2.90 0.81 8.15
C ILE A 37 2.91 -0.42 7.26
N VAL A 38 3.44 -0.28 6.05
CA VAL A 38 3.47 -1.36 5.07
C VAL A 38 4.90 -1.64 4.69
N ALA A 39 5.35 -2.87 4.95
CA ALA A 39 6.69 -3.29 4.57
C ALA A 39 6.71 -3.66 3.09
N THR A 40 7.72 -3.18 2.38
CA THR A 40 7.92 -3.51 0.98
C THR A 40 9.26 -4.23 0.83
N PRO A 41 9.35 -5.22 -0.04
CA PRO A 41 10.61 -5.94 -0.21
C PRO A 41 11.66 -5.08 -0.91
N ILE A 42 12.91 -5.31 -0.56
CA ILE A 42 14.03 -4.66 -1.22
C ILE A 42 14.41 -5.52 -2.41
N GLY A 43 14.41 -4.93 -3.60
CA GLY A 43 14.98 -5.55 -4.78
C GLY A 43 14.11 -6.51 -5.57
N ASN A 44 13.11 -7.14 -4.96
CA ASN A 44 12.27 -8.09 -5.68
C ASN A 44 10.80 -7.71 -5.55
N LEU A 45 10.25 -7.13 -6.63
CA LEU A 45 8.85 -6.68 -6.64
C LEU A 45 7.87 -7.84 -6.42
N GLY A 46 8.26 -9.07 -6.76
CA GLY A 46 7.38 -10.22 -6.61
C GLY A 46 7.17 -10.69 -5.17
N ASP A 47 7.91 -10.14 -4.23
CA ASP A 47 7.84 -10.58 -2.83
C ASP A 47 6.81 -9.82 -1.98
N MET A 48 5.97 -9.01 -2.62
CA MET A 48 4.89 -8.32 -1.91
C MET A 48 3.81 -9.28 -1.50
N THR A 49 3.34 -9.17 -0.26
CA THR A 49 2.19 -9.96 0.17
C THR A 49 0.91 -9.36 -0.38
N LEU A 50 -0.10 -10.21 -0.56
CA LEU A 50 -1.41 -9.73 -1.01
C LEU A 50 -2.00 -8.73 -0.02
N ARG A 51 -1.78 -8.96 1.27
CA ARG A 51 -2.28 -8.05 2.30
C ARG A 51 -1.64 -6.67 2.19
N ALA A 52 -0.34 -6.62 1.97
CA ALA A 52 0.36 -5.35 1.79
C ALA A 52 -0.17 -4.61 0.56
N LEU A 53 -0.33 -5.33 -0.56
CA LEU A 53 -0.88 -4.73 -1.78
C LEU A 53 -2.29 -4.21 -1.57
N ALA A 54 -3.14 -4.99 -0.91
CA ALA A 54 -4.52 -4.57 -0.63
C ALA A 54 -4.55 -3.33 0.26
N THR A 55 -3.63 -3.24 1.23
CA THR A 55 -3.52 -2.07 2.10
C THR A 55 -3.13 -0.83 1.30
N LEU A 56 -2.12 -0.94 0.43
CA LEU A 56 -1.72 0.18 -0.41
C LEU A 56 -2.87 0.62 -1.33
N ALA A 57 -3.60 -0.34 -1.89
CA ALA A 57 -4.71 -0.04 -2.77
C ALA A 57 -5.88 0.62 -2.04
N GLY A 58 -6.08 0.28 -0.77
CA GLY A 58 -7.20 0.82 0.02
C GLY A 58 -6.92 2.13 0.74
N ALA A 59 -5.67 2.60 0.74
CA ALA A 59 -5.30 3.84 1.41
C ALA A 59 -5.75 5.05 0.61
N ASP A 60 -5.94 6.17 1.30
CA ASP A 60 -6.22 7.45 0.63
C ASP A 60 -4.94 8.03 0.02
N THR A 61 -3.82 7.82 0.68
CA THR A 61 -2.50 8.30 0.25
C THR A 61 -1.44 7.35 0.76
N VAL A 62 -0.40 7.16 -0.03
CA VAL A 62 0.77 6.38 0.36
C VAL A 62 1.96 7.31 0.47
N LEU A 63 2.67 7.23 1.58
CA LEU A 63 3.88 8.01 1.82
C LEU A 63 5.08 7.11 1.62
N ALA A 64 6.08 7.59 0.89
CA ALA A 64 7.30 6.83 0.64
C ALA A 64 8.51 7.74 0.69
N GLU A 65 9.61 7.20 1.20
CA GLU A 65 10.86 7.92 1.26
C GLU A 65 11.44 8.13 -0.14
N ASP A 66 11.43 7.08 -0.96
CA ASP A 66 11.86 7.17 -2.35
C ASP A 66 10.68 6.82 -3.25
N THR A 67 10.04 7.85 -3.77
CA THR A 67 8.85 7.67 -4.59
C THR A 67 9.16 6.98 -5.92
N ARG A 68 10.40 7.04 -6.38
CA ARG A 68 10.77 6.39 -7.65
C ARG A 68 10.66 4.87 -7.53
N VAL A 69 11.16 4.33 -6.42
CA VAL A 69 11.09 2.89 -6.15
C VAL A 69 9.63 2.46 -5.98
N THR A 70 8.88 3.20 -5.17
CA THR A 70 7.49 2.86 -4.91
C THR A 70 6.62 3.01 -6.16
N ARG A 71 6.93 3.99 -7.01
CA ARG A 71 6.19 4.17 -8.26
C ARG A 71 6.37 2.98 -9.19
N ARG A 72 7.56 2.37 -9.23
CA ARG A 72 7.77 1.15 -10.01
C ARG A 72 6.95 0.00 -9.47
N LEU A 73 6.86 -0.09 -8.14
CA LEU A 73 6.02 -1.09 -7.49
C LEU A 73 4.55 -0.89 -7.87
N PHE A 74 4.08 0.35 -7.82
CA PHE A 74 2.71 0.67 -8.20
C PHE A 74 2.43 0.30 -9.65
N ALA A 75 3.36 0.63 -10.56
CA ALA A 75 3.20 0.29 -11.97
C ALA A 75 3.15 -1.22 -12.17
N HIS A 76 4.00 -1.95 -11.46
CA HIS A 76 4.06 -3.41 -11.57
C HIS A 76 2.73 -4.06 -11.17
N TYR A 77 2.08 -3.55 -10.15
CA TYR A 77 0.84 -4.13 -9.62
C TYR A 77 -0.43 -3.37 -10.03
N GLY A 78 -0.29 -2.35 -10.84
CA GLY A 78 -1.46 -1.59 -11.30
C GLY A 78 -2.13 -0.75 -10.21
N LEU A 79 -1.36 -0.30 -9.24
CA LEU A 79 -1.90 0.55 -8.18
C LEU A 79 -1.99 1.99 -8.62
N THR A 80 -3.08 2.66 -8.28
CA THR A 80 -3.32 4.05 -8.67
C THR A 80 -3.49 4.99 -7.48
N THR A 81 -3.26 4.49 -6.27
CA THR A 81 -3.36 5.30 -5.05
C THR A 81 -2.40 6.48 -5.12
N PRO A 82 -2.81 7.67 -4.67
CA PRO A 82 -1.90 8.83 -4.62
C PRO A 82 -0.65 8.51 -3.81
N LEU A 83 0.50 8.94 -4.33
CA LEU A 83 1.80 8.66 -3.74
C LEU A 83 2.48 10.00 -3.47
N GLU A 84 2.93 10.19 -2.24
CA GLU A 84 3.61 11.43 -1.83
C GLU A 84 4.94 11.12 -1.19
N ALA A 85 5.90 11.99 -1.41
CA ALA A 85 7.21 11.86 -0.79
C ALA A 85 7.15 12.25 0.69
N TYR A 86 7.78 11.45 1.52
CA TYR A 86 7.93 11.75 2.93
C TYR A 86 9.32 11.27 3.34
N HIS A 87 10.28 12.18 3.40
CA HIS A 87 11.68 11.84 3.65
C HIS A 87 12.32 12.88 4.55
N GLU A 88 13.58 12.68 4.86
CA GLU A 88 14.33 13.50 5.77
C GLU A 88 14.29 15.00 5.44
N HIS A 89 14.25 15.33 4.16
CA HIS A 89 14.35 16.72 3.73
C HIS A 89 13.01 17.46 3.69
N ASN A 90 11.87 16.74 3.69
CA ASN A 90 10.57 17.40 3.67
C ASN A 90 9.67 17.08 4.86
N ALA A 91 10.07 16.11 5.69
CA ALA A 91 9.19 15.59 6.75
C ALA A 91 8.71 16.68 7.71
N GLU A 92 9.60 17.54 8.18
CA GLU A 92 9.22 18.57 9.14
C GLU A 92 8.15 19.51 8.56
N ARG A 93 8.26 19.80 7.27
CA ARG A 93 7.34 20.70 6.59
C ARG A 93 5.96 20.07 6.37
N VAL A 94 5.94 18.78 5.96
CA VAL A 94 4.69 18.15 5.54
C VAL A 94 3.98 17.40 6.67
N ARG A 95 4.68 17.05 7.74
CA ARG A 95 4.10 16.26 8.83
C ARG A 95 2.84 16.86 9.44
N PRO A 96 2.78 18.17 9.72
CA PRO A 96 1.55 18.73 10.28
C PRO A 96 0.32 18.52 9.42
N ALA A 97 0.46 18.64 8.11
CA ALA A 97 -0.66 18.42 7.19
C ALA A 97 -1.08 16.95 7.17
N ILE A 98 -0.12 16.04 7.24
CA ILE A 98 -0.41 14.60 7.31
C ILE A 98 -1.18 14.29 8.58
N LEU A 99 -0.73 14.82 9.72
CA LEU A 99 -1.40 14.59 10.99
C LEU A 99 -2.82 15.16 10.98
N ALA A 100 -3.01 16.33 10.36
CA ALA A 100 -4.34 16.93 10.25
C ALA A 100 -5.29 16.02 9.48
N LYS A 101 -4.82 15.44 8.37
CA LYS A 101 -5.62 14.50 7.58
C LYS A 101 -5.96 13.25 8.39
N LEU A 102 -4.98 12.73 9.12
CA LEU A 102 -5.20 11.55 9.96
C LEU A 102 -6.24 11.83 11.04
N LYS A 103 -6.22 13.02 11.63
CA LYS A 103 -7.22 13.39 12.64
C LYS A 103 -8.62 13.49 12.05
N GLU A 104 -8.72 13.77 10.76
CA GLU A 104 -10.01 13.82 10.06
C GLU A 104 -10.49 12.45 9.61
N GLY A 105 -9.75 11.39 9.92
CA GLY A 105 -10.16 10.05 9.59
C GLY A 105 -9.53 9.48 8.32
N ALA A 106 -8.51 10.14 7.79
CA ALA A 106 -7.84 9.63 6.58
C ALA A 106 -7.14 8.30 6.87
N LYS A 107 -6.99 7.52 5.81
CA LYS A 107 -6.29 6.23 5.81
C LYS A 107 -5.01 6.43 5.04
N ILE A 108 -3.89 6.51 5.75
CA ILE A 108 -2.60 6.80 5.14
C ILE A 108 -1.65 5.65 5.38
N ALA A 109 -1.03 5.18 4.32
CA ALA A 109 -0.03 4.12 4.41
C ALA A 109 1.36 4.73 4.36
N LEU A 110 2.27 4.23 5.19
CA LEU A 110 3.67 4.62 5.17
C LEU A 110 4.48 3.39 4.77
N VAL A 111 5.18 3.49 3.65
CA VAL A 111 6.00 2.40 3.14
C VAL A 111 7.33 2.39 3.89
N SER A 112 7.73 1.20 4.35
CA SER A 112 9.02 1.00 4.98
C SER A 112 9.74 -0.13 4.27
N ASP A 113 11.07 -0.10 4.28
CA ASP A 113 11.87 -1.15 3.66
C ASP A 113 11.76 -2.44 4.45
N ALA A 114 11.48 -3.53 3.75
CA ALA A 114 11.51 -4.85 4.37
C ALA A 114 12.96 -5.25 4.61
N GLY A 115 13.15 -6.13 5.56
CA GLY A 115 14.49 -6.62 5.89
C GLY A 115 15.10 -5.88 7.06
N THR A 116 14.54 -4.74 7.46
CA THR A 116 14.90 -4.11 8.70
C THR A 116 13.64 -3.89 9.51
N PRO A 117 13.67 -4.16 10.80
CA PRO A 117 12.50 -3.88 11.64
C PRO A 117 12.40 -2.39 11.96
N LEU A 118 13.30 -1.59 11.44
CA LEU A 118 13.41 -0.19 11.81
C LEU A 118 12.71 0.68 10.78
N ILE A 119 11.86 1.58 11.26
CA ILE A 119 11.29 2.63 10.46
C ILE A 119 12.35 3.73 10.36
N SER A 120 12.40 4.44 9.24
CA SER A 120 13.32 5.58 9.10
C SER A 120 13.04 6.63 10.17
N ASP A 121 14.01 7.50 10.42
CA ASP A 121 13.85 8.53 11.44
C ASP A 121 12.63 9.43 11.21
N PRO A 122 12.38 9.96 9.99
CA PRO A 122 11.17 10.74 9.77
C PRO A 122 9.89 9.91 9.93
N GLY A 123 9.92 8.62 9.55
CA GLY A 123 8.79 7.73 9.76
C GLY A 123 8.51 7.51 11.23
N PHE A 124 9.54 7.32 12.02
CA PHE A 124 9.42 7.17 13.47
C PHE A 124 8.78 8.40 14.10
N LYS A 125 9.19 9.59 13.68
CA LYS A 125 8.61 10.83 14.19
C LYS A 125 7.12 10.96 13.83
N LEU A 126 6.75 10.51 12.65
CA LEU A 126 5.34 10.52 12.25
C LEU A 126 4.52 9.56 13.11
N VAL A 127 5.02 8.34 13.34
CA VAL A 127 4.36 7.36 14.19
C VAL A 127 4.20 7.91 15.61
N GLU A 128 5.26 8.48 16.15
CA GLU A 128 5.25 9.03 17.50
C GLU A 128 4.21 10.14 17.64
N ALA A 129 4.19 11.05 16.68
CA ALA A 129 3.23 12.15 16.69
C ALA A 129 1.80 11.66 16.51
N ALA A 130 1.58 10.67 15.66
CA ALA A 130 0.26 10.10 15.45
C ALA A 130 -0.25 9.45 16.73
N LEU A 131 0.58 8.67 17.40
CA LEU A 131 0.20 8.03 18.66
C LEU A 131 -0.12 9.08 19.73
N ALA A 132 0.68 10.14 19.80
CA ALA A 132 0.45 11.21 20.75
C ALA A 132 -0.91 11.90 20.53
N ASP A 133 -1.37 11.94 19.29
CA ASP A 133 -2.64 12.55 18.91
C ASP A 133 -3.82 11.57 18.99
N GLY A 134 -3.59 10.35 19.48
CA GLY A 134 -4.64 9.35 19.59
C GLY A 134 -5.01 8.68 18.26
N ILE A 135 -4.18 8.82 17.25
CA ILE A 135 -4.41 8.20 15.93
C ILE A 135 -3.99 6.73 15.98
N ALA A 136 -4.82 5.86 15.45
CA ALA A 136 -4.48 4.44 15.38
C ALA A 136 -3.31 4.21 14.42
N VAL A 137 -2.36 3.37 14.84
CA VAL A 137 -1.21 2.99 14.01
C VAL A 137 -1.18 1.47 13.92
N THR A 138 -1.15 0.95 12.69
CA THR A 138 -1.20 -0.48 12.42
C THR A 138 0.07 -0.91 11.71
N GLY A 139 0.53 -2.13 11.98
CA GLY A 139 1.67 -2.69 11.25
C GLY A 139 3.03 -2.38 11.87
N LEU A 140 3.07 -1.89 13.10
CA LEU A 140 4.36 -1.63 13.75
C LEU A 140 5.14 -2.93 13.93
N PRO A 141 6.45 -2.92 13.67
CA PRO A 141 7.28 -4.09 13.93
C PRO A 141 7.17 -4.51 15.39
N GLY A 142 7.00 -5.80 15.62
CA GLY A 142 6.89 -6.34 16.97
C GLY A 142 5.52 -6.18 17.60
N ALA A 143 4.60 -5.46 16.98
CA ALA A 143 3.22 -5.35 17.44
C ALA A 143 2.42 -6.49 16.83
N SER A 144 1.73 -7.24 17.61
CA SER A 144 0.95 -8.37 17.09
C SER A 144 -0.53 -8.08 17.11
#